data_958ccfcac2fbadc8cc4eb32166b8db58
#
_entry.id   958ccfcac2fbadc8cc4eb32166b8db58
#
_cell.length_a   1.000
_cell.length_b   1.000
_cell.length_c   1.000
_cell.angle_alpha   90.00
_cell.angle_beta   90.00
_cell.angle_gamma   90.00
#
_symmetry.space_group_name_H-M   'P 1'
#
loop_
_entity.id
_entity.type
_entity.pdbx_description
1 polymer ?
#
loop_
_entity_poly.entity_id
_entity_poly.type
_entity_poly.pdbx_seq_one_letter_code
_entity_poly.pdbx_strand_id
1 'polypeptide(L)'
;DLIEGNFEIDLFLPELNTIIEIDGPQHFLPVFGEKKLQEVIKFDSIKNGLLVSKGFCVVRVRYLCKNMSRAVERKLWDLVSEQVGKIQDKFPTKSKRFIELEIGHE
;
A
#
# COMPACT_ATOMS: atom_id res chain seq x y z
N ASP A 1 4.87 -9.55 8.72
CA ASP A 1 4.26 -10.76 9.16
C ASP A 1 2.78 -10.78 8.88
N LEU A 2 2.30 -11.82 8.30
CA LEU A 2 0.92 -11.90 7.86
C LEU A 2 -0.02 -12.38 8.93
N ILE A 3 0.42 -12.43 10.15
CA ILE A 3 -0.32 -13.06 11.20
C ILE A 3 -0.89 -12.04 12.10
N GLU A 4 -1.90 -12.39 12.82
CA GLU A 4 -2.41 -11.58 13.91
C GLU A 4 -3.13 -10.35 13.51
N GLY A 5 -3.62 -10.31 12.29
CA GLY A 5 -4.45 -9.21 11.86
C GLY A 5 -3.76 -7.89 11.71
N ASN A 6 -2.46 -7.87 11.97
CA ASN A 6 -1.70 -6.65 11.80
C ASN A 6 -0.79 -6.78 10.64
N PHE A 7 -1.17 -7.51 9.66
CA PHE A 7 -0.20 -7.77 8.64
C PHE A 7 -0.11 -6.61 7.67
N GLU A 8 1.06 -6.52 7.15
CA GLU A 8 1.43 -5.56 6.15
C GLU A 8 2.20 -6.38 5.12
N ILE A 9 1.81 -6.24 3.87
CA ILE A 9 2.43 -7.01 2.80
C ILE A 9 3.18 -6.08 1.89
N ASP A 10 4.48 -6.34 1.74
CA ASP A 10 5.30 -5.60 0.80
C ASP A 10 5.73 -6.55 -0.28
N LEU A 11 5.39 -6.19 -1.50
CA LEU A 11 5.79 -6.96 -2.67
C LEU A 11 6.71 -6.09 -3.50
N PHE A 12 7.80 -6.69 -3.95
CA PHE A 12 8.75 -5.98 -4.78
C PHE A 12 8.77 -6.61 -6.17
N LEU A 13 8.56 -5.78 -7.18
CA LEU A 13 8.58 -6.20 -8.57
C LEU A 13 9.82 -5.59 -9.22
N PRO A 14 10.95 -6.31 -9.19
CA PRO A 14 12.21 -5.70 -9.64
C PRO A 14 12.20 -5.31 -11.11
N GLU A 15 11.51 -6.06 -11.94
CA GLU A 15 11.47 -5.74 -13.35
C GLU A 15 10.74 -4.45 -13.64
N LEU A 16 9.87 -4.03 -12.73
CA LEU A 16 9.13 -2.78 -12.87
C LEU A 16 9.63 -1.70 -11.93
N ASN A 17 10.62 -2.02 -11.12
CA ASN A 17 11.14 -1.10 -10.11
C ASN A 17 9.99 -0.56 -9.25
N THR A 18 9.09 -1.44 -8.84
CA THR A 18 7.85 -1.07 -8.17
C THR A 18 7.69 -1.86 -6.89
N ILE A 19 7.23 -1.18 -5.87
CA ILE A 19 6.94 -1.78 -4.58
C ILE A 19 5.46 -1.63 -4.32
N ILE A 20 4.82 -2.71 -3.88
CA ILE A 20 3.41 -2.70 -3.56
C ILE A 20 3.25 -2.94 -2.07
N GLU A 21 2.63 -1.99 -1.40
CA GLU A 21 2.39 -2.06 0.04
C GLU A 21 0.90 -2.26 0.26
N ILE A 22 0.56 -3.22 1.09
CA ILE A 22 -0.84 -3.50 1.42
C ILE A 22 -0.99 -3.26 2.91
N ASP A 23 -1.68 -2.18 3.26
CA ASP A 23 -1.74 -1.69 4.62
C ASP A 23 -3.14 -1.80 5.21
N GLY A 24 -3.22 -2.29 6.41
CA GLY A 24 -4.48 -2.41 7.12
C GLY A 24 -4.82 -1.15 7.91
N PRO A 25 -5.92 -1.20 8.68
CA PRO A 25 -6.43 -0.01 9.37
C PRO A 25 -5.46 0.63 10.34
N GLN A 26 -4.54 -0.12 10.92
CA GLN A 26 -3.64 0.44 11.92
C GLN A 26 -2.71 1.50 11.34
N HIS A 27 -2.62 1.60 10.02
CA HIS A 27 -1.77 2.60 9.38
C HIS A 27 -2.47 3.94 9.20
N PHE A 28 -3.79 4.00 9.43
CA PHE A 28 -4.51 5.26 9.24
C PHE A 28 -5.70 5.42 10.17
N LEU A 29 -5.91 4.48 11.09
CA LEU A 29 -6.93 4.62 12.12
C LEU A 29 -6.27 4.41 13.47
N PRO A 30 -6.76 5.07 14.51
CA PRO A 30 -6.10 4.99 15.82
C PRO A 30 -6.49 3.74 16.60
N VAL A 31 -6.30 2.55 15.98
CA VAL A 31 -6.67 1.30 16.62
C VAL A 31 -5.79 0.99 17.84
N PHE A 32 -4.60 1.55 17.88
CA PHE A 32 -3.70 1.41 19.03
C PHE A 32 -3.45 2.75 19.70
N GLY A 33 -4.35 3.72 19.53
CA GLY A 33 -4.23 5.03 20.12
C GLY A 33 -3.71 6.07 19.13
N GLU A 34 -4.04 7.33 19.44
CA GLU A 34 -3.69 8.42 18.55
C GLU A 34 -2.20 8.62 18.41
N LYS A 35 -1.48 8.48 19.52
CA LYS A 35 -0.04 8.67 19.48
C LYS A 35 0.64 7.63 18.59
N LYS A 36 0.21 6.39 18.71
CA LYS A 36 0.78 5.33 17.88
C LYS A 36 0.48 5.57 16.40
N LEU A 37 -0.74 6.02 16.11
CA LEU A 37 -1.08 6.33 14.74
C LEU A 37 -0.19 7.41 14.16
N GLN A 38 0.10 8.47 14.91
CA GLN A 38 0.97 9.53 14.43
C GLN A 38 2.36 9.01 14.12
N GLU A 39 2.86 8.11 14.97
CA GLU A 39 4.18 7.53 14.73
C GLU A 39 4.20 6.71 13.46
N VAL A 40 3.15 5.92 13.24
CA VAL A 40 3.06 5.08 12.04
C VAL A 40 2.99 5.95 10.79
N ILE A 41 2.15 6.97 10.80
CA ILE A 41 2.00 7.86 9.66
C ILE A 41 3.33 8.52 9.32
N LYS A 42 4.04 9.00 10.34
CA LYS A 42 5.31 9.66 10.12
C LYS A 42 6.34 8.70 9.53
N PHE A 43 6.40 7.49 10.08
CA PHE A 43 7.36 6.50 9.60
C PHE A 43 7.06 6.12 8.14
N ASP A 44 5.79 5.88 7.83
CA ASP A 44 5.39 5.51 6.49
C ASP A 44 5.71 6.61 5.49
N SER A 45 5.47 7.85 5.88
CA SER A 45 5.74 8.99 5.01
C SER A 45 7.22 9.09 4.67
N ILE A 46 8.07 8.93 5.68
CA ILE A 46 9.52 9.00 5.47
C ILE A 46 9.98 7.85 4.59
N LYS A 47 9.51 6.65 4.87
CA LYS A 47 9.90 5.47 4.11
C LYS A 47 9.51 5.63 2.65
N ASN A 48 8.27 6.02 2.38
CA ASN A 48 7.79 6.10 1.02
C ASN A 48 8.47 7.24 0.26
N GLY A 49 8.75 8.35 0.94
CA GLY A 49 9.50 9.43 0.32
C GLY A 49 10.89 9.00 -0.10
N LEU A 50 11.56 8.22 0.76
CA LEU A 50 12.87 7.72 0.42
C LEU A 50 12.83 6.78 -0.77
N LEU A 51 11.85 5.89 -0.82
CA LEU A 51 11.75 4.94 -1.91
C LEU A 51 11.52 5.66 -3.24
N VAL A 52 10.61 6.63 -3.25
CA VAL A 52 10.34 7.38 -4.46
C VAL A 52 11.58 8.17 -4.89
N SER A 53 12.30 8.75 -3.93
CA SER A 53 13.50 9.51 -4.26
C SER A 53 14.58 8.65 -4.87
N LYS A 54 14.56 7.35 -4.60
CA LYS A 54 15.51 6.41 -5.18
C LYS A 54 15.05 5.85 -6.52
N GLY A 55 13.93 6.33 -7.02
CA GLY A 55 13.46 5.93 -8.34
C GLY A 55 12.40 4.86 -8.37
N PHE A 56 11.96 4.38 -7.21
CA PHE A 56 10.93 3.35 -7.18
C PHE A 56 9.56 3.95 -7.35
N CYS A 57 8.68 3.16 -7.94
CA CYS A 57 7.26 3.45 -7.92
C CYS A 57 6.65 2.70 -6.73
N VAL A 58 5.90 3.40 -5.90
CA VAL A 58 5.29 2.81 -4.71
C VAL A 58 3.79 2.82 -4.90
N VAL A 59 3.18 1.65 -4.86
CA VAL A 59 1.73 1.51 -4.91
C VAL A 59 1.28 1.07 -3.53
N ARG A 60 0.53 1.93 -2.88
CA ARG A 60 0.04 1.65 -1.54
C ARG A 60 -1.45 1.38 -1.61
N VAL A 61 -1.85 0.19 -1.18
CA VAL A 61 -3.26 -0.18 -1.15
C VAL A 61 -3.70 -0.24 0.30
N ARG A 62 -4.67 0.58 0.64
CA ARG A 62 -5.21 0.63 1.99
C ARG A 62 -6.54 -0.10 2.04
N TYR A 63 -6.68 -1.01 2.98
CA TYR A 63 -7.97 -1.64 3.19
C TYR A 63 -8.49 -1.27 4.56
N LEU A 64 -9.78 -0.97 4.62
CA LEU A 64 -10.39 -0.46 5.84
C LEU A 64 -11.19 -1.51 6.58
N CYS A 65 -11.42 -2.64 5.96
CA CYS A 65 -12.21 -3.68 6.59
C CYS A 65 -11.43 -4.35 7.71
N LYS A 66 -12.13 -4.73 8.74
CA LYS A 66 -11.50 -5.36 9.88
C LYS A 66 -10.96 -6.74 9.53
N ASN A 67 -11.73 -7.50 8.77
CA ASN A 67 -11.31 -8.81 8.30
C ASN A 67 -11.41 -8.83 6.79
N MET A 68 -10.40 -9.41 6.17
CA MET A 68 -10.39 -9.45 4.72
C MET A 68 -11.15 -10.67 4.24
N SER A 69 -12.32 -10.44 3.65
CA SER A 69 -13.11 -11.52 3.05
C SER A 69 -12.53 -11.88 1.70
N ARG A 70 -13.01 -13.00 1.16
CA ARG A 70 -12.57 -13.39 -0.17
C ARG A 70 -12.97 -12.36 -1.22
N ALA A 71 -14.13 -11.74 -1.05
CA ALA A 71 -14.57 -10.72 -2.00
C ALA A 71 -13.66 -9.51 -1.96
N VAL A 72 -13.26 -9.08 -0.77
CA VAL A 72 -12.35 -7.96 -0.62
C VAL A 72 -10.98 -8.31 -1.17
N GLU A 73 -10.52 -9.52 -0.88
CA GLU A 73 -9.23 -9.97 -1.39
C GLU A 73 -9.19 -9.98 -2.91
N ARG A 74 -10.29 -10.42 -3.53
CA ARG A 74 -10.37 -10.42 -4.98
C ARG A 74 -10.30 -9.00 -5.54
N LYS A 75 -11.03 -8.08 -4.91
CA LYS A 75 -10.98 -6.68 -5.34
C LYS A 75 -9.57 -6.11 -5.19
N LEU A 76 -8.90 -6.49 -4.12
CA LEU A 76 -7.55 -6.03 -3.88
C LEU A 76 -6.63 -6.44 -5.03
N TRP A 77 -6.67 -7.72 -5.39
CA TRP A 77 -5.78 -8.20 -6.44
C TRP A 77 -6.17 -7.70 -7.81
N ASP A 78 -7.47 -7.46 -8.04
CA ASP A 78 -7.90 -6.83 -9.29
C ASP A 78 -7.33 -5.43 -9.41
N LEU A 79 -7.40 -4.66 -8.33
CA LEU A 79 -6.85 -3.30 -8.34
C LEU A 79 -5.33 -3.32 -8.54
N VAL A 80 -4.66 -4.22 -7.84
CA VAL A 80 -3.22 -4.31 -7.96
C VAL A 80 -2.82 -4.71 -9.37
N SER A 81 -3.51 -5.70 -9.93
CA SER A 81 -3.21 -6.15 -11.28
C SER A 81 -3.42 -5.06 -12.30
N GLU A 82 -4.49 -4.31 -12.16
CA GLU A 82 -4.78 -3.22 -13.08
C GLU A 82 -3.69 -2.16 -12.99
N GLN A 83 -3.28 -1.82 -11.78
CA GLN A 83 -2.27 -0.80 -11.59
C GLN A 83 -0.91 -1.25 -12.11
N VAL A 84 -0.57 -2.51 -11.89
CA VAL A 84 0.69 -3.07 -12.39
C VAL A 84 0.69 -3.03 -13.92
N GLY A 85 -0.45 -3.33 -14.54
CA GLY A 85 -0.55 -3.24 -15.99
C GLY A 85 -0.26 -1.85 -16.51
N LYS A 86 -0.78 -0.83 -15.83
CA LYS A 86 -0.53 0.55 -16.24
C LYS A 86 0.94 0.92 -16.10
N ILE A 87 1.57 0.48 -15.02
CA ILE A 87 2.99 0.76 -14.81
C ILE A 87 3.83 0.03 -15.83
N GLN A 88 3.42 -1.17 -16.18
CA GLN A 88 4.12 -1.97 -17.18
C GLN A 88 4.05 -1.30 -18.56
N ASP A 89 2.91 -0.70 -18.88
CA ASP A 89 2.74 0.00 -20.14
C ASP A 89 3.59 1.28 -20.17
N LYS A 90 3.60 2.00 -19.05
CA LYS A 90 4.35 3.24 -18.98
C LYS A 90 4.71 3.53 -17.52
N PHE A 91 6.01 3.52 -17.25
CA PHE A 91 6.47 3.82 -15.90
C PHE A 91 6.13 5.27 -15.55
N PRO A 92 5.56 5.53 -14.36
CA PRO A 92 5.10 6.87 -14.02
C PRO A 92 6.22 7.90 -13.97
N THR A 93 5.87 9.12 -14.28
CA THR A 93 6.81 10.22 -14.13
C THR A 93 7.12 10.42 -12.65
N LYS A 94 8.23 11.11 -12.38
CA LYS A 94 8.72 11.23 -11.02
C LYS A 94 7.67 11.75 -10.05
N SER A 95 6.85 12.69 -10.47
CA SER A 95 5.85 13.29 -9.58
C SER A 95 4.65 12.37 -9.34
N LYS A 96 4.54 11.26 -10.07
CA LYS A 96 3.40 10.36 -9.96
C LYS A 96 3.79 8.95 -9.54
N ARG A 97 4.92 8.81 -8.87
CA ARG A 97 5.42 7.50 -8.48
C ARG A 97 4.95 7.03 -7.13
N PHE A 98 4.13 7.81 -6.44
CA PHE A 98 3.48 7.34 -5.24
C PHE A 98 1.98 7.27 -5.52
N ILE A 99 1.47 6.05 -5.60
CA ILE A 99 0.09 5.79 -6.01
C ILE A 99 -0.64 5.18 -4.83
N GLU A 100 -1.73 5.82 -4.42
CA GLU A 100 -2.54 5.31 -3.32
C GLU A 100 -3.86 4.79 -3.85
N LEU A 101 -4.19 3.57 -3.46
CA LEU A 101 -5.45 2.94 -3.78
C LEU A 101 -6.14 2.57 -2.48
N GLU A 102 -7.44 2.54 -2.50
CA GLU A 102 -8.18 2.25 -1.28
C GLU A 102 -9.31 1.29 -1.57
N ILE A 103 -9.42 0.27 -0.74
CA ILE A 103 -10.53 -0.65 -0.80
C ILE A 103 -11.40 -0.34 0.39
N GLY A 104 -12.63 -0.03 0.11
CA GLY A 104 -13.52 0.36 1.15
C GLY A 104 -13.93 -0.79 1.98
N HIS A 105 -14.94 -0.57 2.71
CA HIS A 105 -15.55 -1.46 3.49
C HIS A 105 -16.47 -2.21 2.67
N GLU A 106 -16.80 -3.23 2.87
CA GLU A 106 -17.65 -3.92 2.24
C GLU A 106 -18.70 -4.18 2.55
#